data_68d79510d205b61cfe2d7ddf1cf55535
#
_entry.id   68d79510d205b61cfe2d7ddf1cf55535
#
_cell.length_a   1.000
_cell.length_b   1.000
_cell.length_c   1.000
_cell.angle_alpha   90.00
_cell.angle_beta   90.00
_cell.angle_gamma   90.00
#
_symmetry.space_group_name_H-M   'P 1'
#
loop_
_entity.id
_entity.type
_entity.pdbx_description
1 polymer ?
#
loop_
_entity_poly.entity_id
_entity_poly.type
_entity_poly.pdbx_seq_one_letter_code
_entity_poly.pdbx_strand_id
1 'polypeptide(L)'
;SWSLGIVGAILLLVLFAIKGTYSLVLLQCVYVVFFGYGWYCWHTQGVDGEKTIKWMKLKDYCRYFVYVIILCGLSIGFNYLTDSKDILSTGILTGITFTAVIMTIEKFMENWIVWIISDLYFVVVMYQQGLHGQVIQNFVFFLTAVYGFYYWFNHSTSTKK
;
A
#
# COMPACT_ATOMS: atom_id res chain seq x y z
N SER A 1 -5.32 5.54 -8.02
CA SER A 1 -6.62 6.15 -7.66
C SER A 1 -7.22 5.40 -6.48
N TRP A 2 -7.61 6.09 -5.41
CA TRP A 2 -8.20 5.50 -4.19
C TRP A 2 -9.45 4.65 -4.50
N SER A 3 -10.29 5.12 -5.43
CA SER A 3 -11.50 4.40 -5.87
C SER A 3 -11.19 3.03 -6.48
N LEU A 4 -10.15 2.92 -7.30
CA LEU A 4 -9.72 1.64 -7.87
C LEU A 4 -9.20 0.69 -6.77
N GLY A 5 -8.48 1.20 -5.78
CA GLY A 5 -8.04 0.43 -4.62
C GLY A 5 -9.22 -0.13 -3.81
N ILE A 6 -10.24 0.70 -3.55
CA ILE A 6 -11.46 0.29 -2.84
C ILE A 6 -12.21 -0.78 -3.63
N VAL A 7 -12.45 -0.57 -4.92
CA VAL A 7 -13.14 -1.54 -5.77
C VAL A 7 -12.37 -2.87 -5.82
N GLY A 8 -11.05 -2.82 -6.01
CA GLY A 8 -10.20 -4.01 -6.02
C GLY A 8 -10.27 -4.79 -4.69
N ALA A 9 -10.17 -4.08 -3.55
CA ALA A 9 -10.26 -4.70 -2.23
C ALA A 9 -11.65 -5.33 -1.98
N ILE A 10 -12.73 -4.69 -2.40
CA ILE A 10 -14.09 -5.25 -2.29
C ILE A 10 -14.25 -6.51 -3.15
N LEU A 11 -13.76 -6.51 -4.39
CA LEU A 11 -13.82 -7.68 -5.27
C LEU A 11 -13.03 -8.86 -4.68
N LEU A 12 -11.83 -8.62 -4.16
CA LEU A 12 -11.04 -9.65 -3.50
C LEU A 12 -11.67 -10.13 -2.19
N LEU A 13 -12.30 -9.24 -1.42
CA LEU A 13 -13.06 -9.59 -0.22
C LEU A 13 -14.18 -10.60 -0.56
N VAL A 14 -14.97 -10.31 -1.58
CA VAL A 14 -16.04 -11.21 -2.02
C VAL A 14 -15.48 -12.55 -2.50
N LEU A 15 -14.41 -12.53 -3.30
CA LEU A 15 -13.75 -13.73 -3.80
C LEU A 15 -13.25 -14.62 -2.65
N PHE A 16 -12.58 -14.03 -1.65
CA PHE A 16 -12.07 -14.77 -0.50
C PHE A 16 -13.17 -15.27 0.43
N ALA A 17 -14.28 -14.52 0.55
CA ALA A 17 -15.45 -14.99 1.29
C ALA A 17 -16.08 -16.23 0.64
N ILE A 18 -16.22 -16.24 -0.69
CA ILE A 18 -16.72 -17.41 -1.44
C ILE A 18 -15.78 -18.61 -1.29
N LYS A 19 -14.46 -18.38 -1.24
CA LYS A 19 -13.45 -19.43 -1.03
C LYS A 19 -13.31 -19.89 0.42
N GLY A 20 -14.02 -19.27 1.37
CA GLY A 20 -13.93 -19.59 2.80
C GLY A 20 -12.60 -19.20 3.48
N THR A 21 -11.80 -18.32 2.86
CA THR A 21 -10.51 -17.84 3.40
C THR A 21 -10.71 -16.58 4.24
N TYR A 22 -11.31 -16.73 5.42
CA TYR A 22 -11.75 -15.61 6.27
C TYR A 22 -10.60 -14.69 6.73
N SER A 23 -9.39 -15.22 6.88
CA SER A 23 -8.20 -14.41 7.19
C SER A 23 -7.91 -13.36 6.12
N LEU A 24 -8.03 -13.74 4.83
CA LEU A 24 -7.86 -12.83 3.72
C LEU A 24 -9.05 -11.87 3.57
N VAL A 25 -10.26 -12.29 3.94
CA VAL A 25 -11.43 -11.41 4.03
C VAL A 25 -11.17 -10.29 5.01
N LEU A 26 -10.67 -10.60 6.22
CA LEU A 26 -10.37 -9.61 7.23
C LEU A 26 -9.28 -8.62 6.76
N LEU A 27 -8.26 -9.12 6.07
CA LEU A 27 -7.21 -8.29 5.48
C LEU A 27 -7.79 -7.31 4.45
N GLN A 28 -8.70 -7.76 3.58
CA GLN A 28 -9.36 -6.87 2.61
C GLN A 28 -10.27 -5.84 3.28
N CYS A 29 -10.94 -6.17 4.38
CA CYS A 29 -11.68 -5.19 5.18
C CYS A 29 -10.76 -4.07 5.68
N VAL A 30 -9.56 -4.41 6.17
CA VAL A 30 -8.57 -3.42 6.59
C VAL A 30 -8.15 -2.54 5.41
N TYR A 31 -7.89 -3.11 4.23
CA TYR A 31 -7.58 -2.32 3.02
C TYR A 31 -8.70 -1.37 2.62
N VAL A 32 -9.97 -1.82 2.66
CA VAL A 32 -11.12 -0.95 2.35
C VAL A 32 -11.17 0.25 3.30
N VAL A 33 -10.94 0.03 4.60
CA VAL A 33 -10.89 1.11 5.60
C VAL A 33 -9.74 2.08 5.31
N PHE A 34 -8.53 1.58 5.04
CA PHE A 34 -7.37 2.41 4.74
C PHE A 34 -7.56 3.23 3.46
N PHE A 35 -8.04 2.62 2.39
CA PHE A 35 -8.28 3.32 1.12
C PHE A 35 -9.44 4.31 1.24
N GLY A 36 -10.50 3.96 1.98
CA GLY A 36 -11.61 4.88 2.28
C GLY A 36 -11.16 6.09 3.08
N TYR A 37 -10.35 5.88 4.12
CA TYR A 37 -9.76 6.96 4.90
C TYR A 37 -8.81 7.83 4.07
N GLY A 38 -7.97 7.22 3.22
CA GLY A 38 -7.10 7.95 2.31
C GLY A 38 -7.89 8.81 1.32
N TRP A 39 -8.96 8.26 0.75
CA TRP A 39 -9.85 9.03 -0.12
C TRP A 39 -10.51 10.20 0.60
N TYR A 40 -11.05 9.96 1.80
CA TYR A 40 -11.61 11.01 2.64
C TYR A 40 -10.60 12.12 2.92
N CYS A 41 -9.39 11.76 3.38
CA CYS A 41 -8.33 12.74 3.66
C CYS A 41 -7.95 13.58 2.44
N TRP A 42 -7.91 12.96 1.25
CA TRP A 42 -7.56 13.68 0.03
C TRP A 42 -8.69 14.58 -0.48
N HIS A 43 -9.94 14.19 -0.22
CA HIS A 43 -11.11 14.96 -0.67
C HIS A 43 -11.41 16.15 0.23
N THR A 44 -11.28 15.97 1.54
CA THR A 44 -11.56 17.03 2.53
C THR A 44 -10.44 18.05 2.66
N GLN A 45 -9.20 17.68 2.34
CA GLN A 45 -8.04 18.57 2.41
C GLN A 45 -7.80 19.39 1.12
N GLY A 46 -8.59 19.15 0.06
CA GLY A 46 -8.45 19.82 -1.24
C GLY A 46 -9.12 21.18 -1.35
N VAL A 47 -9.90 21.63 -0.35
CA VAL A 47 -10.66 22.88 -0.44
C VAL A 47 -9.94 24.06 0.23
N ASP A 48 -9.11 23.84 1.28
CA ASP A 48 -8.42 24.93 2.00
C ASP A 48 -6.98 24.64 2.44
N GLY A 49 -6.40 23.55 2.05
CA GLY A 49 -5.05 23.16 2.46
C GLY A 49 -4.42 22.18 1.49
N GLU A 50 -3.86 22.68 0.40
CA GLU A 50 -2.90 21.91 -0.39
C GLU A 50 -1.80 21.39 0.54
N LYS A 51 -1.99 20.18 1.08
CA LYS A 51 -0.83 19.43 1.56
C LYS A 51 0.06 19.22 0.35
N THR A 52 1.01 20.12 0.18
CA THR A 52 2.01 20.03 -0.87
C THR A 52 2.73 18.70 -0.76
N ILE A 53 2.96 18.07 -1.89
CA ILE A 53 3.83 16.91 -2.00
C ILE A 53 5.17 17.29 -1.35
N LYS A 54 5.62 16.48 -0.41
CA LYS A 54 6.80 16.78 0.42
C LYS A 54 7.76 15.62 0.45
N TRP A 55 9.04 15.92 0.63
CA TRP A 55 10.06 14.94 0.95
C TRP A 55 10.17 14.75 2.46
N MET A 56 10.52 13.55 2.88
CA MET A 56 10.73 13.24 4.30
C MET A 56 11.93 14.00 4.86
N LYS A 57 11.78 14.46 6.11
CA LYS A 57 12.89 14.93 6.94
C LYS A 57 13.38 13.79 7.83
N LEU A 58 14.56 13.95 8.44
CA LEU A 58 15.15 12.89 9.29
C LEU A 58 14.17 12.36 10.37
N LYS A 59 13.42 13.25 11.00
CA LYS A 59 12.39 12.86 12.00
C LYS A 59 11.27 11.99 11.42
N ASP A 60 10.92 12.22 10.14
CA ASP A 60 9.88 11.45 9.47
C ASP A 60 10.41 10.03 9.19
N TYR A 61 11.65 9.88 8.74
CA TYR A 61 12.29 8.57 8.56
C TYR A 61 12.30 7.77 9.88
N CYS A 62 12.65 8.39 11.02
CA CYS A 62 12.59 7.72 12.31
C CYS A 62 11.17 7.27 12.66
N ARG A 63 10.16 8.12 12.45
CA ARG A 63 8.75 7.81 12.69
C ARG A 63 8.28 6.64 11.83
N TYR A 64 8.57 6.67 10.53
CA TYR A 64 8.16 5.61 9.62
C TYR A 64 8.93 4.31 9.82
N PHE A 65 10.17 4.37 10.26
CA PHE A 65 10.91 3.19 10.70
C PHE A 65 10.21 2.46 11.85
N VAL A 66 9.71 3.21 12.83
CA VAL A 66 8.91 2.66 13.94
C VAL A 66 7.59 2.08 13.42
N TYR A 67 6.90 2.77 12.49
CA TYR A 67 5.68 2.24 11.88
C TYR A 67 5.91 0.94 11.12
N VAL A 68 6.99 0.83 10.35
CA VAL A 68 7.36 -0.42 9.67
C VAL A 68 7.52 -1.56 10.68
N ILE A 69 8.28 -1.35 11.77
CA ILE A 69 8.49 -2.39 12.79
C ILE A 69 7.16 -2.82 13.41
N ILE A 70 6.32 -1.87 13.82
CA ILE A 70 5.03 -2.17 14.45
C ILE A 70 4.10 -2.88 13.48
N LEU A 71 3.94 -2.37 12.27
CA LEU A 71 3.01 -2.93 11.27
C LEU A 71 3.48 -4.29 10.73
N CYS A 72 4.78 -4.49 10.56
CA CYS A 72 5.33 -5.80 10.22
C CYS A 72 5.09 -6.80 11.37
N GLY A 73 5.36 -6.41 12.62
CA GLY A 73 5.10 -7.25 13.78
C GLY A 73 3.64 -7.66 13.93
N LEU A 74 2.71 -6.71 13.77
CA LEU A 74 1.27 -6.99 13.78
C LEU A 74 0.85 -7.90 12.63
N SER A 75 1.37 -7.68 11.42
CA SER A 75 1.04 -8.49 10.24
C SER A 75 1.60 -9.91 10.35
N ILE A 76 2.81 -10.08 10.87
CA ILE A 76 3.41 -11.39 11.15
C ILE A 76 2.59 -12.12 12.22
N GLY A 77 2.23 -11.43 13.31
CA GLY A 77 1.38 -12.01 14.37
C GLY A 77 0.02 -12.42 13.84
N PHE A 78 -0.61 -11.63 12.99
CA PHE A 78 -1.87 -11.97 12.33
C PHE A 78 -1.73 -13.19 11.43
N ASN A 79 -0.68 -13.27 10.61
CA ASN A 79 -0.42 -14.42 9.74
C ASN A 79 -0.17 -15.71 10.56
N TYR A 80 0.51 -15.58 11.71
CA TYR A 80 0.72 -16.71 12.63
C TYR A 80 -0.60 -17.24 13.20
N LEU A 81 -1.51 -16.35 13.60
CA LEU A 81 -2.82 -16.72 14.14
C LEU A 81 -3.77 -17.34 13.09
N THR A 82 -3.52 -17.09 11.80
CA THR A 82 -4.37 -17.54 10.69
C THR A 82 -3.79 -18.71 9.89
N ASP A 83 -2.72 -19.35 10.40
CA ASP A 83 -2.01 -20.45 9.72
C ASP A 83 -1.67 -20.16 8.25
N SER A 84 -1.30 -18.90 7.96
CA SER A 84 -0.96 -18.46 6.61
C SER A 84 0.34 -19.12 6.14
N LYS A 85 0.38 -19.50 4.86
CA LYS A 85 1.64 -19.90 4.23
C LYS A 85 2.60 -18.70 4.16
N ASP A 86 3.90 -18.96 4.37
CA ASP A 86 4.94 -17.93 4.31
C ASP A 86 4.69 -16.75 5.27
N ILE A 87 4.44 -17.06 6.54
CA ILE A 87 4.08 -16.11 7.61
C ILE A 87 5.01 -14.89 7.64
N LEU A 88 6.31 -15.10 7.53
CA LEU A 88 7.31 -14.04 7.68
C LEU A 88 7.34 -13.12 6.46
N SER A 89 7.49 -13.68 5.25
CA SER A 89 7.62 -12.88 4.02
C SER A 89 6.34 -12.10 3.71
N THR A 90 5.18 -12.75 3.81
CA THR A 90 3.88 -12.08 3.59
C THR A 90 3.56 -11.08 4.68
N GLY A 91 3.93 -11.36 5.95
CA GLY A 91 3.73 -10.43 7.05
C GLY A 91 4.59 -9.16 6.93
N ILE A 92 5.86 -9.29 6.58
CA ILE A 92 6.75 -8.15 6.33
C ILE A 92 6.21 -7.29 5.18
N LEU A 93 5.85 -7.93 4.05
CA LEU A 93 5.30 -7.21 2.90
C LEU A 93 4.02 -6.46 3.22
N THR A 94 3.09 -7.10 3.93
CA THR A 94 1.84 -6.47 4.35
C THR A 94 2.10 -5.25 5.23
N GLY A 95 3.04 -5.34 6.18
CA GLY A 95 3.41 -4.22 7.04
C GLY A 95 4.05 -3.06 6.26
N ILE A 96 4.93 -3.36 5.30
CA ILE A 96 5.51 -2.35 4.40
C ILE A 96 4.42 -1.69 3.55
N THR A 97 3.49 -2.47 3.00
CA THR A 97 2.37 -1.95 2.19
C THR A 97 1.48 -1.01 3.00
N PHE A 98 1.12 -1.36 4.24
CA PHE A 98 0.36 -0.46 5.11
C PHE A 98 1.12 0.83 5.40
N THR A 99 2.43 0.74 5.61
CA THR A 99 3.27 1.93 5.78
C THR A 99 3.25 2.81 4.53
N ALA A 100 3.36 2.23 3.33
CA ALA A 100 3.28 2.96 2.06
C ALA A 100 1.92 3.66 1.89
N VAL A 101 0.81 3.03 2.29
CA VAL A 101 -0.53 3.66 2.28
C VAL A 101 -0.55 4.90 3.18
N ILE A 102 -0.02 4.81 4.41
CA ILE A 102 0.05 5.95 5.33
C ILE A 102 0.92 7.08 4.74
N MET A 103 2.07 6.75 4.14
CA MET A 103 2.92 7.72 3.44
C MET A 103 2.19 8.40 2.28
N THR A 104 1.37 7.65 1.53
CA THR A 104 0.55 8.17 0.44
C THR A 104 -0.52 9.15 0.95
N ILE A 105 -1.17 8.84 2.08
CA ILE A 105 -2.16 9.71 2.74
C ILE A 105 -1.52 11.03 3.18
N GLU A 106 -0.29 10.98 3.70
CA GLU A 106 0.47 12.16 4.14
C GLU A 106 1.18 12.88 2.99
N LYS A 107 1.07 12.39 1.74
CA LYS A 107 1.67 12.93 0.51
C LYS A 107 3.20 13.01 0.54
N PHE A 108 3.87 12.03 1.13
CA PHE A 108 5.32 11.89 1.03
C PHE A 108 5.73 11.30 -0.31
N MET A 109 6.74 11.90 -0.96
CA MET A 109 7.25 11.45 -2.26
C MET A 109 7.80 10.02 -2.19
N GLU A 110 8.44 9.67 -1.08
CA GLU A 110 9.06 8.37 -0.85
C GLU A 110 8.08 7.19 -0.89
N ASN A 111 6.76 7.46 -0.74
CA ASN A 111 5.75 6.40 -0.87
C ASN A 111 5.86 5.65 -2.20
N TRP A 112 6.14 6.38 -3.30
CA TRP A 112 6.25 5.78 -4.62
C TRP A 112 7.43 4.83 -4.74
N ILE A 113 8.55 5.16 -4.07
CA ILE A 113 9.73 4.28 -4.02
C ILE A 113 9.38 2.99 -3.30
N VAL A 114 8.66 3.09 -2.18
CA VAL A 114 8.21 1.91 -1.42
C VAL A 114 7.26 1.06 -2.26
N TRP A 115 6.30 1.67 -2.98
CA TRP A 115 5.41 0.95 -3.89
C TRP A 115 6.17 0.24 -5.02
N ILE A 116 7.10 0.92 -5.70
CA ILE A 116 7.92 0.34 -6.77
C ILE A 116 8.67 -0.91 -6.28
N ILE A 117 9.31 -0.83 -5.12
CA ILE A 117 10.09 -1.94 -4.56
C ILE A 117 9.16 -3.09 -4.14
N SER A 118 8.06 -2.79 -3.45
CA SER A 118 7.13 -3.82 -2.97
C SER A 118 6.39 -4.52 -4.12
N ASP A 119 5.96 -3.79 -5.15
CA ASP A 119 5.27 -4.38 -6.30
C ASP A 119 6.20 -5.29 -7.10
N LEU A 120 7.48 -4.90 -7.30
CA LEU A 120 8.48 -5.77 -7.94
C LEU A 120 8.72 -7.04 -7.12
N TYR A 121 8.81 -6.93 -5.81
CA TYR A 121 8.97 -8.09 -4.95
C TYR A 121 7.74 -9.02 -5.04
N PHE A 122 6.52 -8.46 -5.00
CA PHE A 122 5.30 -9.24 -5.20
C PHE A 122 5.25 -9.95 -6.54
N VAL A 123 5.70 -9.31 -7.62
CA VAL A 123 5.80 -9.96 -8.95
C VAL A 123 6.64 -11.24 -8.86
N VAL A 124 7.81 -11.17 -8.21
CA VAL A 124 8.71 -12.34 -8.06
C VAL A 124 8.06 -13.42 -7.20
N VAL A 125 7.51 -13.06 -6.04
CA VAL A 125 6.87 -14.02 -5.12
C VAL A 125 5.67 -14.69 -5.76
N MET A 126 4.79 -13.93 -6.42
CA MET A 126 3.58 -14.47 -7.06
C MET A 126 3.93 -15.35 -8.26
N TYR A 127 4.99 -15.01 -9.00
CA TYR A 127 5.49 -15.85 -10.08
C TYR A 127 5.98 -17.22 -9.55
N GLN A 128 6.76 -17.22 -8.48
CA GLN A 128 7.24 -18.46 -7.82
C GLN A 128 6.10 -19.33 -7.31
N GLN A 129 4.99 -18.72 -6.91
CA GLN A 129 3.79 -19.43 -6.43
C GLN A 129 2.84 -19.86 -7.57
N GLY A 130 3.17 -19.56 -8.83
CA GLY A 130 2.34 -19.89 -10.00
C GLY A 130 1.07 -19.06 -10.13
N LEU A 131 0.99 -17.93 -9.43
CA LEU A 131 -0.20 -17.05 -9.38
C LEU A 131 -0.13 -15.97 -10.48
N HIS A 132 -0.20 -16.39 -11.74
CA HIS A 132 0.03 -15.53 -12.92
C HIS A 132 -0.92 -14.32 -12.98
N GLY A 133 -2.17 -14.46 -12.53
CA GLY A 133 -3.11 -13.30 -12.47
C GLY A 133 -2.61 -12.20 -11.53
N GLN A 134 -2.03 -12.56 -10.38
CA GLN A 134 -1.47 -11.60 -9.43
C GLN A 134 -0.13 -11.02 -9.91
N VAL A 135 0.65 -11.78 -10.68
CA VAL A 135 1.86 -11.26 -11.35
C VAL A 135 1.49 -10.10 -12.27
N ILE A 136 0.48 -10.28 -13.13
CA ILE A 136 0.01 -9.22 -14.04
C ILE A 136 -0.51 -8.02 -13.24
N GLN A 137 -1.30 -8.25 -12.21
CA GLN A 137 -1.84 -7.18 -11.36
C GLN A 137 -0.73 -6.35 -10.70
N ASN A 138 0.25 -7.00 -10.06
CA ASN A 138 1.35 -6.30 -9.40
C ASN A 138 2.27 -5.60 -10.40
N PHE A 139 2.44 -6.15 -11.61
CA PHE A 139 3.18 -5.48 -12.67
C PHE A 139 2.47 -4.19 -13.13
N VAL A 140 1.14 -4.18 -13.25
CA VAL A 140 0.36 -2.98 -13.53
C VAL A 140 0.49 -1.96 -12.40
N PHE A 141 0.49 -2.40 -11.13
CA PHE A 141 0.71 -1.52 -9.98
C PHE A 141 2.11 -0.91 -9.98
N PHE A 142 3.14 -1.69 -10.28
CA PHE A 142 4.50 -1.20 -10.48
C PHE A 142 4.56 -0.07 -11.53
N LEU A 143 3.97 -0.27 -12.72
CA LEU A 143 3.92 0.76 -13.76
C LEU A 143 3.16 2.02 -13.28
N THR A 144 2.08 1.82 -12.53
CA THR A 144 1.31 2.91 -11.93
C THR A 144 2.14 3.68 -10.89
N ALA A 145 2.93 2.98 -10.09
CA ALA A 145 3.81 3.61 -9.10
C ALA A 145 4.95 4.41 -9.76
N VAL A 146 5.54 3.89 -10.83
CA VAL A 146 6.55 4.62 -11.63
C VAL A 146 5.95 5.89 -12.24
N TYR A 147 4.75 5.79 -12.82
CA TYR A 147 4.04 6.95 -13.36
C TYR A 147 3.67 7.95 -12.25
N GLY A 148 3.21 7.49 -11.11
CA GLY A 148 2.86 8.33 -9.97
C GLY A 148 4.07 9.09 -9.42
N PHE A 149 5.22 8.42 -9.33
CA PHE A 149 6.48 9.06 -8.94
C PHE A 149 6.86 10.19 -9.92
N TYR A 150 6.85 9.91 -11.23
CA TYR A 150 7.16 10.89 -12.27
C TYR A 150 6.19 12.08 -12.23
N TYR A 151 4.89 11.80 -12.12
CA TYR A 151 3.87 12.84 -12.06
C TYR A 151 4.05 13.76 -10.84
N TRP A 152 4.25 13.20 -9.66
CA TRP A 152 4.45 13.98 -8.43
C TRP A 152 5.77 14.75 -8.45
N PHE A 153 6.82 14.16 -8.96
CA PHE A 153 8.12 14.83 -9.08
C PHE A 153 8.03 16.11 -9.92
N ASN A 154 7.36 16.04 -11.06
CA ASN A 154 7.19 17.20 -11.92
C ASN A 154 6.27 18.29 -11.30
N HIS A 155 5.27 17.90 -10.52
CA HIS A 155 4.36 18.86 -9.88
C HIS A 155 4.94 19.43 -8.57
N SER A 156 5.78 18.70 -7.85
CA SER A 156 6.45 19.20 -6.65
C SER A 156 7.49 20.29 -6.95
N THR A 157 8.09 20.25 -8.12
CA THR A 157 9.07 21.27 -8.55
C THR A 157 8.41 22.55 -9.07
N SER A 158 7.15 22.50 -9.51
CA SER A 158 6.41 23.67 -10.01
C SER A 158 5.98 24.66 -8.91
N THR A 159 5.95 24.24 -7.64
CA THR A 159 5.53 25.09 -6.51
C THR A 159 6.69 25.92 -5.91
N LYS A 160 7.86 25.88 -6.51
CA LYS A 160 9.07 26.64 -6.08
C LYS A 160 9.38 27.88 -6.95
N LYS A 161 8.41 28.34 -7.77
CA LYS A 161 8.55 29.61 -8.50
C LYS A 161 7.62 30.67 -7.94
#